data_e4b1b7e13b47b46c7dff9e4233a49e03
#
_entry.id   e4b1b7e13b47b46c7dff9e4233a49e03
#
_cell.length_a   1.000
_cell.length_b   1.000
_cell.length_c   1.000
_cell.angle_alpha   90.00
_cell.angle_beta   90.00
_cell.angle_gamma   90.00
#
_symmetry.space_group_name_H-M   'P 1'
#
loop_
_entity.id
_entity.type
_entity.pdbx_description
1 polymer ?
#
loop_
_entity_poly.entity_id
_entity_poly.type
_entity_poly.pdbx_seq_one_letter_code
_entity_poly.pdbx_strand_id
1 'polypeptide(L)'
;MTKYVYYHPSTFEVIDWIDDTSLNVVLPESIKPVNDEQWKLRGKPCWICLAPFSFITTPPPGEFYQLVGDKWIYNPTAFNDALVNKKENVVLSIKAHRNTVTADYIVIDGNHFHSDANSRIQQMSLTRMGQAKQIPAGLMWQTKNNGLIELTNDIAAQFETVTMDHDMRLFANAQRHIAAVEALGDIEAVLDYDYSSGWQP
;
A
#
# COMPACT_ATOMS: atom_id res chain seq x y z
N MET A 1 2.22 48.77 16.84
CA MET A 1 1.49 47.80 15.94
C MET A 1 2.49 46.85 15.44
N THR A 2 2.40 45.57 15.88
CA THR A 2 3.39 44.58 15.48
C THR A 2 2.69 43.58 14.56
N LYS A 3 3.22 43.40 13.38
CA LYS A 3 2.79 42.42 12.40
C LYS A 3 3.66 41.17 12.48
N TYR A 4 3.09 40.03 12.36
CA TYR A 4 3.79 38.73 12.46
C TYR A 4 3.47 37.84 11.27
N VAL A 5 4.39 36.94 10.98
CA VAL A 5 4.16 35.81 10.13
C VAL A 5 4.14 34.53 10.98
N TYR A 6 3.13 33.69 10.78
CA TYR A 6 3.03 32.33 11.33
C TYR A 6 3.46 31.33 10.30
N TYR A 7 4.34 30.43 10.66
CA TYR A 7 4.93 29.45 9.74
C TYR A 7 4.95 28.04 10.32
N HIS A 8 4.97 27.06 9.43
CA HIS A 8 5.10 25.65 9.80
C HIS A 8 6.53 25.35 10.27
N PRO A 9 6.73 24.78 11.48
CA PRO A 9 8.07 24.65 12.07
C PRO A 9 9.01 23.69 11.32
N SER A 10 8.48 22.74 10.55
CA SER A 10 9.28 21.76 9.81
C SER A 10 9.48 22.11 8.34
N THR A 11 8.48 22.70 7.68
CA THR A 11 8.55 23.05 6.25
C THR A 11 8.93 24.49 6.00
N PHE A 12 8.86 25.33 7.04
CA PHE A 12 9.04 26.79 6.99
C PHE A 12 8.07 27.52 6.06
N GLU A 13 7.04 26.84 5.59
CA GLU A 13 5.96 27.45 4.80
C GLU A 13 5.18 28.44 5.65
N VAL A 14 4.88 29.61 5.08
CA VAL A 14 4.04 30.60 5.73
C VAL A 14 2.59 30.14 5.71
N ILE A 15 2.02 29.98 6.89
CA ILE A 15 0.64 29.54 7.09
C ILE A 15 -0.30 30.73 7.13
N ASP A 16 0.08 31.80 7.90
CA ASP A 16 -0.78 32.97 8.08
C ASP A 16 0.02 34.21 8.42
N TRP A 17 -0.66 35.37 8.30
CA TRP A 17 -0.14 36.69 8.60
C TRP A 17 -1.01 37.36 9.68
N ILE A 18 -0.44 37.67 10.83
CA ILE A 18 -1.15 38.11 12.02
C ILE A 18 -0.87 39.60 12.26
N ASP A 19 -1.92 40.39 12.39
CA ASP A 19 -1.86 41.76 12.84
C ASP A 19 -2.41 41.86 14.29
N ASP A 20 -1.56 42.18 15.27
CA ASP A 20 -1.94 42.17 16.67
C ASP A 20 -2.84 43.36 17.09
N THR A 21 -3.12 44.28 16.16
CA THR A 21 -4.02 45.40 16.43
C THR A 21 -5.49 45.03 16.40
N SER A 22 -5.84 43.91 15.80
CA SER A 22 -7.22 43.54 15.52
C SER A 22 -7.79 42.48 16.46
N LEU A 23 -6.97 41.74 17.19
CA LEU A 23 -7.38 40.53 17.91
C LEU A 23 -6.58 40.29 19.19
N ASN A 24 -7.29 40.04 20.31
CA ASN A 24 -6.71 39.42 21.51
C ASN A 24 -6.42 37.94 21.23
N VAL A 25 -5.37 37.64 20.46
CA VAL A 25 -5.03 36.28 20.05
C VAL A 25 -3.86 35.76 20.86
N VAL A 26 -3.93 34.55 21.34
CA VAL A 26 -2.76 33.81 21.80
C VAL A 26 -1.90 33.53 20.59
N LEU A 27 -0.72 34.11 20.53
CA LEU A 27 0.19 33.92 19.39
C LEU A 27 0.79 32.54 19.42
N PRO A 28 0.84 31.83 18.25
CA PRO A 28 1.51 30.53 18.15
C PRO A 28 3.02 30.62 18.44
N GLU A 29 3.67 29.51 18.76
CA GLU A 29 5.11 29.49 19.03
C GLU A 29 5.96 29.81 17.79
N SER A 30 5.51 29.33 16.60
CA SER A 30 6.25 29.50 15.33
C SER A 30 5.88 30.82 14.64
N ILE A 31 6.21 31.94 15.26
CA ILE A 31 5.98 33.26 14.68
C ILE A 31 7.27 34.09 14.59
N LYS A 32 7.29 35.05 13.66
CA LYS A 32 8.32 36.08 13.53
C LYS A 32 7.70 37.44 13.26
N PRO A 33 8.20 38.54 13.90
CA PRO A 33 7.79 39.88 13.55
C PRO A 33 8.24 40.23 12.14
N VAL A 34 7.42 41.00 11.43
CA VAL A 34 7.67 41.43 10.06
C VAL A 34 7.50 42.91 9.91
N ASN A 35 8.28 43.51 9.00
CA ASN A 35 8.14 44.92 8.65
C ASN A 35 7.10 45.14 7.53
N ASP A 36 6.83 46.42 7.19
CA ASP A 36 5.81 46.76 6.20
C ASP A 36 6.15 46.26 4.78
N GLU A 37 7.41 46.15 4.41
CA GLU A 37 7.83 45.62 3.12
C GLU A 37 7.59 44.11 3.06
N GLN A 38 7.92 43.39 4.11
CA GLN A 38 7.66 41.94 4.23
C GLN A 38 6.15 41.66 4.28
N TRP A 39 5.36 42.55 4.93
CA TRP A 39 3.92 42.44 4.98
C TRP A 39 3.23 42.50 3.59
N LYS A 40 3.87 43.12 2.60
CA LYS A 40 3.37 43.13 1.19
C LYS A 40 3.35 41.76 0.53
N LEU A 41 4.05 40.77 1.10
CA LEU A 41 4.03 39.39 0.64
C LEU A 41 2.76 38.64 1.08
N ARG A 42 1.92 39.23 1.92
CA ARG A 42 0.67 38.66 2.40
C ARG A 42 -0.20 38.21 1.19
N GLY A 43 -0.71 36.99 1.26
CA GLY A 43 -1.52 36.39 0.20
C GLY A 43 -0.73 35.77 -0.95
N LYS A 44 0.62 35.76 -0.86
CA LYS A 44 1.47 35.01 -1.77
C LYS A 44 2.03 33.78 -1.07
N PRO A 45 2.10 32.64 -1.74
CA PRO A 45 2.85 31.48 -1.22
C PRO A 45 4.31 31.89 -0.95
N CYS A 46 4.79 31.68 0.26
CA CYS A 46 6.18 31.94 0.60
C CYS A 46 6.65 31.08 1.77
N TRP A 47 7.94 30.96 1.88
CA TRP A 47 8.65 30.24 2.93
C TRP A 47 9.63 31.17 3.61
N ILE A 48 9.99 30.89 4.85
CA ILE A 48 10.95 31.72 5.57
C ILE A 48 12.29 31.02 5.74
N CYS A 49 13.35 31.80 5.58
CA CYS A 49 14.68 31.48 6.08
C CYS A 49 14.86 32.15 7.44
N LEU A 50 15.32 31.41 8.45
CA LEU A 50 15.46 31.93 9.81
C LEU A 50 16.79 32.70 10.07
N ALA A 51 17.83 32.40 9.28
CA ALA A 51 19.16 32.97 9.49
C ALA A 51 19.92 33.15 8.15
N PRO A 52 20.00 34.37 7.60
CA PRO A 52 19.29 35.60 8.03
C PRO A 52 17.78 35.49 7.75
N PHE A 53 16.98 36.20 8.57
CA PHE A 53 15.53 36.21 8.39
C PHE A 53 15.14 36.84 7.04
N SER A 54 14.57 36.07 6.17
CA SER A 54 14.16 36.46 4.81
C SER A 54 13.00 35.61 4.30
N PHE A 55 12.38 36.04 3.21
CA PHE A 55 11.30 35.32 2.57
C PHE A 55 11.75 34.73 1.22
N ILE A 56 11.33 33.52 0.93
CA ILE A 56 11.51 32.83 -0.34
C ILE A 56 10.14 32.69 -0.97
N THR A 57 9.98 33.22 -2.17
CA THR A 57 8.72 33.21 -2.94
C THR A 57 8.74 32.19 -4.07
N THR A 58 9.88 31.56 -4.31
CA THR A 58 10.00 30.46 -5.26
C THR A 58 9.59 29.17 -4.56
N PRO A 59 8.58 28.45 -5.08
CA PRO A 59 8.14 27.19 -4.49
C PRO A 59 9.23 26.11 -4.56
N PRO A 60 9.13 25.06 -3.72
CA PRO A 60 10.03 23.91 -3.83
C PRO A 60 9.93 23.30 -5.24
N PRO A 61 11.05 22.88 -5.83
CA PRO A 61 11.06 22.23 -7.16
C PRO A 61 10.34 20.90 -7.22
N GLY A 62 10.07 20.29 -6.07
CA GLY A 62 9.37 19.01 -5.94
C GLY A 62 9.18 18.60 -4.49
N GLU A 63 8.49 17.48 -4.28
CA GLU A 63 8.08 16.97 -2.96
C GLU A 63 9.26 16.71 -2.01
N PHE A 64 10.39 16.24 -2.55
CA PHE A 64 11.56 15.84 -1.74
C PHE A 64 12.62 16.93 -1.64
N TYR A 65 12.21 18.19 -1.71
CA TYR A 65 13.09 19.32 -1.46
C TYR A 65 12.82 19.93 -0.10
N GLN A 66 13.87 20.21 0.64
CA GLN A 66 13.81 20.92 1.92
C GLN A 66 14.53 22.25 1.84
N LEU A 67 14.06 23.22 2.62
CA LEU A 67 14.69 24.51 2.69
C LEU A 67 15.90 24.44 3.65
N VAL A 68 17.08 24.75 3.12
CA VAL A 68 18.32 24.84 3.89
C VAL A 68 18.92 26.23 3.65
N GLY A 69 18.86 27.08 4.68
CA GLY A 69 19.16 28.50 4.51
C GLY A 69 18.15 29.16 3.55
N ASP A 70 18.65 29.68 2.44
CA ASP A 70 17.85 30.37 1.42
C ASP A 70 17.66 29.54 0.13
N LYS A 71 17.99 28.22 0.17
CA LYS A 71 17.97 27.34 -1.00
C LYS A 71 17.16 26.08 -0.76
N TRP A 72 16.48 25.65 -1.83
CA TRP A 72 15.88 24.34 -1.89
C TRP A 72 16.95 23.29 -2.20
N ILE A 73 17.11 22.34 -1.28
CA ILE A 73 18.05 21.22 -1.43
C ILE A 73 17.26 19.93 -1.50
N TYR A 74 17.57 19.10 -2.51
CA TYR A 74 16.99 17.77 -2.63
C TYR A 74 17.37 16.90 -1.43
N ASN A 75 16.39 16.22 -0.85
CA ASN A 75 16.56 15.33 0.30
C ASN A 75 16.46 13.86 -0.14
N PRO A 76 17.57 13.20 -0.48
CA PRO A 76 17.57 11.82 -0.93
C PRO A 76 17.11 10.85 0.15
N THR A 77 17.30 11.18 1.44
CA THR A 77 16.83 10.33 2.55
C THR A 77 15.30 10.30 2.58
N ALA A 78 14.65 11.47 2.50
CA ALA A 78 13.19 11.54 2.48
C ALA A 78 12.60 10.82 1.26
N PHE A 79 13.25 10.93 0.08
CA PHE A 79 12.85 10.16 -1.11
C PHE A 79 12.99 8.65 -0.88
N ASN A 80 14.13 8.19 -0.36
CA ASN A 80 14.37 6.77 -0.12
C ASN A 80 13.39 6.19 0.91
N ASP A 81 13.13 6.91 1.98
CA ASP A 81 12.15 6.51 3.01
C ASP A 81 10.74 6.39 2.41
N ALA A 82 10.34 7.36 1.59
CA ALA A 82 9.06 7.32 0.88
C ALA A 82 9.00 6.15 -0.10
N LEU A 83 10.06 5.90 -0.87
CA LEU A 83 10.15 4.78 -1.80
C LEU A 83 10.02 3.43 -1.08
N VAL A 84 10.74 3.24 0.04
CA VAL A 84 10.66 2.01 0.86
C VAL A 84 9.22 1.81 1.36
N ASN A 85 8.61 2.82 1.95
CA ASN A 85 7.24 2.74 2.45
C ASN A 85 6.22 2.39 1.34
N LYS A 86 6.38 2.96 0.13
CA LYS A 86 5.49 2.64 -0.99
C LYS A 86 5.67 1.20 -1.47
N LYS A 87 6.92 0.71 -1.58
CA LYS A 87 7.20 -0.69 -1.90
C LYS A 87 6.56 -1.64 -0.88
N GLU A 88 6.74 -1.39 0.41
CA GLU A 88 6.15 -2.21 1.48
C GLU A 88 4.62 -2.30 1.35
N ASN A 89 3.95 -1.19 1.06
CA ASN A 89 2.49 -1.17 0.87
C ASN A 89 2.05 -2.00 -0.34
N VAL A 90 2.75 -1.91 -1.47
CA VAL A 90 2.45 -2.72 -2.66
C VAL A 90 2.71 -4.20 -2.39
N VAL A 91 3.81 -4.54 -1.70
CA VAL A 91 4.13 -5.91 -1.29
C VAL A 91 3.06 -6.49 -0.37
N LEU A 92 2.54 -5.71 0.58
CA LEU A 92 1.41 -6.13 1.43
C LEU A 92 0.15 -6.39 0.61
N SER A 93 -0.15 -5.55 -0.39
CA SER A 93 -1.27 -5.74 -1.30
C SER A 93 -1.14 -7.01 -2.15
N ILE A 94 0.05 -7.31 -2.67
CA ILE A 94 0.34 -8.55 -3.40
C ILE A 94 0.11 -9.78 -2.50
N LYS A 95 0.60 -9.75 -1.26
CA LYS A 95 0.41 -10.83 -0.29
C LYS A 95 -1.08 -11.02 0.07
N ALA A 96 -1.81 -9.94 0.26
CA ALA A 96 -3.24 -9.97 0.54
C ALA A 96 -4.02 -10.57 -0.65
N HIS A 97 -3.70 -10.14 -1.87
CA HIS A 97 -4.31 -10.69 -3.09
C HIS A 97 -4.04 -12.18 -3.24
N ARG A 98 -2.79 -12.63 -3.06
CA ARG A 98 -2.45 -14.06 -3.02
C ARG A 98 -3.32 -14.82 -2.03
N ASN A 99 -3.44 -14.33 -0.79
CA ASN A 99 -4.22 -15.01 0.24
C ASN A 99 -5.70 -15.12 -0.14
N THR A 100 -6.26 -14.10 -0.77
CA THR A 100 -7.65 -14.10 -1.26
C THR A 100 -7.83 -15.17 -2.34
N VAL A 101 -6.95 -15.22 -3.34
CA VAL A 101 -7.03 -16.21 -4.43
C VAL A 101 -6.79 -17.62 -3.90
N THR A 102 -5.81 -17.80 -3.02
CA THR A 102 -5.52 -19.10 -2.38
C THR A 102 -6.73 -19.67 -1.65
N ALA A 103 -7.51 -18.80 -0.98
CA ALA A 103 -8.70 -19.20 -0.22
C ALA A 103 -9.98 -19.31 -1.06
N ASP A 104 -9.94 -18.98 -2.35
CA ASP A 104 -11.15 -18.95 -3.18
C ASP A 104 -11.55 -20.35 -3.62
N TYR A 105 -10.85 -20.98 -4.54
CA TYR A 105 -11.15 -22.35 -5.00
C TYR A 105 -9.94 -23.02 -5.64
N ILE A 106 -10.00 -24.34 -5.68
CA ILE A 106 -9.13 -25.20 -6.50
C ILE A 106 -9.97 -25.89 -7.58
N VAL A 107 -9.34 -26.30 -8.67
CA VAL A 107 -10.03 -26.93 -9.81
C VAL A 107 -9.62 -28.40 -9.91
N ILE A 108 -10.62 -29.32 -9.88
CA ILE A 108 -10.46 -30.75 -10.14
C ILE A 108 -11.52 -31.17 -11.14
N ASP A 109 -11.13 -31.73 -12.29
CA ASP A 109 -12.03 -32.17 -13.36
C ASP A 109 -13.06 -31.10 -13.78
N GLY A 110 -12.62 -29.80 -13.85
CA GLY A 110 -13.48 -28.70 -14.22
C GLY A 110 -14.45 -28.22 -13.11
N ASN A 111 -14.43 -28.84 -11.94
CA ASN A 111 -15.21 -28.41 -10.77
C ASN A 111 -14.40 -27.49 -9.86
N HIS A 112 -15.03 -26.42 -9.38
CA HIS A 112 -14.41 -25.46 -8.48
C HIS A 112 -14.75 -25.83 -7.03
N PHE A 113 -13.78 -26.33 -6.30
CA PHE A 113 -13.93 -26.71 -4.90
C PHE A 113 -13.48 -25.56 -3.99
N HIS A 114 -14.28 -25.24 -2.99
CA HIS A 114 -13.93 -24.24 -1.99
C HIS A 114 -12.55 -24.53 -1.39
N SER A 115 -11.74 -23.49 -1.22
CA SER A 115 -10.35 -23.58 -0.75
C SER A 115 -10.08 -22.75 0.53
N ASP A 116 -11.15 -22.37 1.23
CA ASP A 116 -11.03 -21.76 2.56
C ASP A 116 -10.53 -22.76 3.62
N ALA A 117 -10.10 -22.25 4.77
CA ALA A 117 -9.48 -23.07 5.80
C ALA A 117 -10.35 -24.25 6.28
N ASN A 118 -11.69 -24.04 6.42
CA ASN A 118 -12.60 -25.08 6.87
C ASN A 118 -12.78 -26.16 5.80
N SER A 119 -12.93 -25.75 4.54
CA SER A 119 -13.03 -26.67 3.40
C SER A 119 -11.79 -27.54 3.27
N ARG A 120 -10.59 -26.93 3.41
CA ARG A 120 -9.31 -27.64 3.35
C ARG A 120 -9.16 -28.70 4.45
N ILE A 121 -9.61 -28.44 5.68
CA ILE A 121 -9.60 -29.42 6.78
C ILE A 121 -10.45 -30.63 6.42
N GLN A 122 -11.64 -30.43 5.85
CA GLN A 122 -12.51 -31.52 5.41
C GLN A 122 -11.88 -32.29 4.23
N GLN A 123 -11.34 -31.59 3.26
CA GLN A 123 -10.67 -32.17 2.11
C GLN A 123 -9.47 -33.05 2.49
N MET A 124 -8.67 -32.68 3.49
CA MET A 124 -7.59 -33.51 4.01
C MET A 124 -8.07 -34.89 4.49
N SER A 125 -9.19 -34.94 5.21
CA SER A 125 -9.79 -36.20 5.66
C SER A 125 -10.32 -37.03 4.47
N LEU A 126 -10.96 -36.34 3.52
CA LEU A 126 -11.50 -36.96 2.32
C LEU A 126 -10.41 -37.51 1.38
N THR A 127 -9.23 -36.84 1.31
CA THR A 127 -8.10 -37.37 0.53
C THR A 127 -7.70 -38.76 0.98
N ARG A 128 -7.58 -39.00 2.27
CA ARG A 128 -7.23 -40.32 2.82
C ARG A 128 -8.31 -41.38 2.51
N MET A 129 -9.58 -40.98 2.64
CA MET A 129 -10.70 -41.87 2.29
C MET A 129 -10.72 -42.18 0.81
N GLY A 130 -10.48 -41.20 -0.08
CA GLY A 130 -10.41 -41.41 -1.52
C GLY A 130 -9.29 -42.35 -1.92
N GLN A 131 -8.09 -42.16 -1.36
CA GLN A 131 -6.92 -43.03 -1.58
C GLN A 131 -7.18 -44.46 -1.11
N ALA A 132 -7.91 -44.60 -0.01
CA ALA A 132 -8.30 -45.90 0.52
C ALA A 132 -9.56 -46.50 -0.19
N LYS A 133 -10.16 -45.80 -1.15
CA LYS A 133 -11.39 -46.16 -1.84
C LYS A 133 -12.59 -46.33 -0.88
N GLN A 134 -12.69 -45.47 0.11
CA GLN A 134 -13.70 -45.55 1.18
C GLN A 134 -14.74 -44.41 1.10
N ILE A 135 -14.76 -43.60 0.04
CA ILE A 135 -15.82 -42.65 -0.19
C ILE A 135 -17.13 -43.41 -0.47
N PRO A 136 -18.21 -43.13 0.30
CA PRO A 136 -19.51 -43.76 0.06
C PRO A 136 -20.05 -43.37 -1.33
N ALA A 137 -20.59 -44.36 -2.05
CA ALA A 137 -21.28 -44.08 -3.31
C ALA A 137 -22.48 -43.13 -3.06
N GLY A 138 -22.66 -42.15 -3.96
CA GLY A 138 -23.71 -41.15 -3.85
C GLY A 138 -23.46 -40.03 -2.82
N LEU A 139 -22.25 -39.94 -2.27
CA LEU A 139 -21.87 -38.78 -1.44
C LEU A 139 -21.82 -37.54 -2.32
N MET A 140 -22.69 -36.58 -2.02
CA MET A 140 -22.77 -35.31 -2.76
C MET A 140 -21.92 -34.25 -2.10
N TRP A 141 -21.24 -33.43 -2.94
CA TRP A 141 -20.39 -32.33 -2.50
C TRP A 141 -20.73 -31.03 -3.24
N GLN A 142 -20.80 -29.94 -2.51
CA GLN A 142 -21.09 -28.61 -3.09
C GLN A 142 -19.85 -28.01 -3.74
N THR A 143 -19.96 -27.63 -5.02
CA THR A 143 -18.96 -26.87 -5.77
C THR A 143 -19.41 -25.43 -6.01
N LYS A 144 -18.49 -24.54 -6.34
CA LYS A 144 -18.80 -23.11 -6.62
C LYS A 144 -19.45 -22.91 -7.99
N ASN A 145 -19.14 -23.73 -8.97
CA ASN A 145 -19.57 -23.54 -10.36
C ASN A 145 -20.66 -24.52 -10.83
N ASN A 146 -20.67 -25.76 -10.36
CA ASN A 146 -21.55 -26.82 -10.87
C ASN A 146 -22.58 -27.34 -9.85
N GLY A 147 -22.75 -26.62 -8.72
CA GLY A 147 -23.68 -27.05 -7.67
C GLY A 147 -23.25 -28.32 -6.96
N LEU A 148 -24.20 -29.23 -6.67
CA LEU A 148 -23.92 -30.52 -6.06
C LEU A 148 -23.44 -31.53 -7.12
N ILE A 149 -22.29 -32.12 -6.87
CA ILE A 149 -21.75 -33.22 -7.68
C ILE A 149 -21.51 -34.46 -6.80
N GLU A 150 -21.44 -35.63 -7.39
CA GLU A 150 -21.00 -36.82 -6.67
C GLU A 150 -19.49 -36.75 -6.40
N LEU A 151 -19.11 -36.85 -5.13
CA LEU A 151 -17.73 -36.91 -4.70
C LEU A 151 -17.21 -38.34 -4.83
N THR A 152 -16.49 -38.63 -5.91
CA THR A 152 -15.87 -39.93 -6.16
C THR A 152 -14.55 -40.10 -5.39
N ASN A 153 -14.11 -41.38 -5.25
CA ASN A 153 -12.78 -41.65 -4.69
C ASN A 153 -11.65 -40.96 -5.46
N ASP A 154 -11.77 -40.88 -6.78
CA ASP A 154 -10.74 -40.31 -7.65
C ASP A 154 -10.67 -38.80 -7.49
N ILE A 155 -11.79 -38.10 -7.37
CA ILE A 155 -11.83 -36.67 -7.06
C ILE A 155 -11.25 -36.41 -5.65
N ALA A 156 -11.73 -37.16 -4.65
CA ALA A 156 -11.31 -36.96 -3.26
C ALA A 156 -9.80 -37.20 -3.08
N ALA A 157 -9.22 -38.19 -3.74
CA ALA A 157 -7.79 -38.53 -3.68
C ALA A 157 -6.88 -37.37 -4.20
N GLN A 158 -7.41 -36.45 -5.03
CA GLN A 158 -6.64 -35.36 -5.65
C GLN A 158 -6.57 -34.11 -4.79
N PHE A 159 -7.45 -33.92 -3.81
CA PHE A 159 -7.52 -32.63 -3.05
C PHE A 159 -6.17 -32.15 -2.55
N GLU A 160 -5.40 -33.01 -1.87
CA GLU A 160 -4.13 -32.59 -1.26
C GLU A 160 -3.10 -32.20 -2.33
N THR A 161 -2.94 -32.99 -3.39
CA THR A 161 -1.98 -32.73 -4.46
C THR A 161 -2.34 -31.47 -5.24
N VAL A 162 -3.61 -31.30 -5.60
CA VAL A 162 -4.06 -30.11 -6.35
C VAL A 162 -3.96 -28.85 -5.50
N THR A 163 -4.32 -28.92 -4.20
CA THR A 163 -4.17 -27.80 -3.27
C THR A 163 -2.71 -27.38 -3.13
N MET A 164 -1.79 -28.34 -2.98
CA MET A 164 -0.37 -28.07 -2.86
C MET A 164 0.18 -27.40 -4.12
N ASP A 165 -0.14 -27.93 -5.30
CA ASP A 165 0.29 -27.35 -6.57
C ASP A 165 -0.26 -25.94 -6.76
N HIS A 166 -1.54 -25.72 -6.46
CA HIS A 166 -2.18 -24.42 -6.50
C HIS A 166 -1.46 -23.40 -5.60
N ASP A 167 -1.22 -23.76 -4.32
CA ASP A 167 -0.57 -22.89 -3.35
C ASP A 167 0.88 -22.56 -3.77
N MET A 168 1.63 -23.54 -4.28
CA MET A 168 3.00 -23.32 -4.76
C MET A 168 3.05 -22.39 -5.95
N ARG A 169 2.14 -22.52 -6.93
CA ARG A 169 2.06 -21.62 -8.09
C ARG A 169 1.73 -20.19 -7.68
N LEU A 170 0.73 -20.01 -6.82
CA LEU A 170 0.34 -18.68 -6.32
C LEU A 170 1.45 -18.06 -5.48
N PHE A 171 2.14 -18.84 -4.66
CA PHE A 171 3.30 -18.37 -3.92
C PHE A 171 4.43 -17.91 -4.85
N ALA A 172 4.79 -18.71 -5.84
CA ALA A 172 5.82 -18.37 -6.82
C ALA A 172 5.45 -17.10 -7.61
N ASN A 173 4.18 -16.96 -8.01
CA ASN A 173 3.69 -15.76 -8.68
C ASN A 173 3.81 -14.51 -7.78
N ALA A 174 3.42 -14.61 -6.50
CA ALA A 174 3.58 -13.54 -5.55
C ALA A 174 5.05 -13.12 -5.41
N GLN A 175 5.98 -14.09 -5.27
CA GLN A 175 7.41 -13.81 -5.16
C GLN A 175 7.96 -13.12 -6.41
N ARG A 176 7.51 -13.50 -7.59
CA ARG A 176 7.88 -12.83 -8.85
C ARG A 176 7.46 -11.36 -8.85
N HIS A 177 6.22 -11.06 -8.47
CA HIS A 177 5.74 -9.69 -8.37
C HIS A 177 6.46 -8.89 -7.28
N ILE A 178 6.70 -9.47 -6.11
CA ILE A 178 7.44 -8.84 -5.01
C ILE A 178 8.86 -8.47 -5.47
N ALA A 179 9.58 -9.39 -6.09
CA ALA A 179 10.93 -9.14 -6.59
C ALA A 179 10.95 -8.02 -7.65
N ALA A 180 9.94 -7.96 -8.53
CA ALA A 180 9.81 -6.91 -9.51
C ALA A 180 9.59 -5.54 -8.84
N VAL A 181 8.71 -5.44 -7.84
CA VAL A 181 8.48 -4.19 -7.08
C VAL A 181 9.74 -3.76 -6.33
N GLU A 182 10.44 -4.69 -5.69
CA GLU A 182 11.67 -4.40 -4.96
C GLU A 182 12.80 -3.87 -5.87
N ALA A 183 12.82 -4.27 -7.13
CA ALA A 183 13.80 -3.80 -8.12
C ALA A 183 13.52 -2.38 -8.65
N LEU A 184 12.32 -1.84 -8.47
CA LEU A 184 11.98 -0.49 -8.93
C LEU A 184 12.74 0.58 -8.14
N GLY A 185 13.20 1.62 -8.80
CA GLY A 185 13.93 2.75 -8.21
C GLY A 185 13.13 4.05 -8.14
N ASP A 186 11.88 4.04 -8.57
CA ASP A 186 11.04 5.22 -8.71
C ASP A 186 9.67 5.03 -8.08
N ILE A 187 9.15 6.06 -7.40
CA ILE A 187 7.88 6.00 -6.66
C ILE A 187 6.67 5.83 -7.59
N GLU A 188 6.65 6.55 -8.73
CA GLU A 188 5.54 6.44 -9.69
C GLU A 188 5.51 5.03 -10.28
N ALA A 189 6.67 4.49 -10.66
CA ALA A 189 6.77 3.12 -11.16
C ALA A 189 6.29 2.08 -10.13
N VAL A 190 6.52 2.31 -8.84
CA VAL A 190 6.00 1.43 -7.75
C VAL A 190 4.49 1.54 -7.64
N LEU A 191 3.93 2.75 -7.73
CA LEU A 191 2.48 2.98 -7.61
C LEU A 191 1.71 2.43 -8.82
N ASP A 192 2.30 2.53 -10.01
CA ASP A 192 1.70 2.07 -11.27
C ASP A 192 1.96 0.58 -11.55
N TYR A 193 2.67 -0.11 -10.66
CA TYR A 193 3.00 -1.50 -10.88
C TYR A 193 1.76 -2.40 -10.89
N ASP A 194 1.49 -3.04 -12.06
CA ASP A 194 0.39 -3.96 -12.24
C ASP A 194 0.79 -5.40 -11.82
N TYR A 195 0.15 -5.88 -10.76
CA TYR A 195 0.29 -7.26 -10.28
C TYR A 195 -0.95 -8.11 -10.53
N SER A 196 -1.80 -7.74 -11.48
CA SER A 196 -3.06 -8.47 -11.75
C SER A 196 -2.89 -9.82 -12.43
N SER A 197 -1.72 -10.12 -12.97
CA SER A 197 -1.48 -11.31 -13.80
C SER A 197 -0.97 -12.54 -13.02
N GLY A 198 -1.26 -13.73 -13.54
CA GLY A 198 -0.68 -15.00 -13.05
C GLY A 198 -1.39 -15.61 -11.84
N TRP A 199 -2.62 -15.21 -11.54
CA TRP A 199 -3.38 -15.67 -10.37
C TRP A 199 -4.45 -16.73 -10.68
N GLN A 200 -4.42 -17.30 -11.86
CA GLN A 200 -5.36 -18.39 -12.21
C GLN A 200 -5.09 -19.62 -11.35
N PRO A 201 -6.15 -20.33 -10.94
CA PRO A 201 -6.08 -21.60 -10.23
C PRO A 201 -5.38 -22.70 -11.00
#